data_f7799fcdf869e1d5aeeca89a107b5ad5
#
_entry.id   f7799fcdf869e1d5aeeca89a107b5ad5
#
_cell.length_a   1.000
_cell.length_b   1.000
_cell.length_c   1.000
_cell.angle_alpha   90.00
_cell.angle_beta   90.00
_cell.angle_gamma   90.00
#
_symmetry.space_group_name_H-M   'P 1'
#
loop_
_entity.id
_entity.type
_entity.pdbx_description
1 polymer ?
#
loop_
_entity_poly.entity_id
_entity_poly.type
_entity_poly.pdbx_seq_one_letter_code
_entity_poly.pdbx_strand_id
1 'polypeptide(L)'
;MQDKIDAATNRTAPSGLRPIDLLAVVGLVGCCMSWGLNQVAMKVANDGITPLFQASARNVMAALLIWGWAWWRGIALFASDGSFWPGMASGLLFALNFMFIGPGLVLTEASRGVLFLYTAPFFVALGAHFLLPGDRLSLLKVIGLLAAFAGLMLSLSDRLGAGGTPASLRGDLYCLAAGFFWAATTLVIRATTLRWISPEKNLFYELVVSAPILLAAAWFYDEQGIVHLGPVVVWSFLYTTVVVVFISYAVWVWLLNTYPASQVSVFTFLGPIFAVIAGHLLLGEPVTWRLGAALLLVALGIYLVNRPRSRVRH
;
A
#
# COMPACT_ATOMS: atom_id res chain seq x y z
N MET A 1 -14.12 33.02 -24.49
CA MET A 1 -13.10 32.59 -23.52
C MET A 1 -13.74 32.09 -22.22
N GLN A 2 -14.85 32.69 -21.81
CA GLN A 2 -15.67 32.31 -20.65
C GLN A 2 -16.30 30.91 -20.82
N ASP A 3 -16.85 30.61 -22.01
CA ASP A 3 -17.50 29.31 -22.30
C ASP A 3 -16.56 28.07 -22.21
N LYS A 4 -15.24 28.26 -22.39
CA LYS A 4 -14.25 27.18 -22.23
C LYS A 4 -13.86 26.96 -20.77
N ILE A 5 -14.03 27.98 -19.92
CA ILE A 5 -13.79 27.86 -18.47
C ILE A 5 -14.99 27.16 -17.83
N ASP A 6 -16.22 27.49 -18.27
CA ASP A 6 -17.45 26.86 -17.77
C ASP A 6 -17.61 25.39 -18.21
N ALA A 7 -17.09 25.03 -19.39
CA ALA A 7 -17.04 23.63 -19.83
C ALA A 7 -16.00 22.77 -19.08
N ALA A 8 -14.97 23.38 -18.51
CA ALA A 8 -13.98 22.69 -17.67
C ALA A 8 -14.46 22.49 -16.22
N THR A 9 -15.33 23.39 -15.74
CA THR A 9 -15.92 23.34 -14.38
C THR A 9 -17.17 22.45 -14.29
N ASN A 10 -17.78 22.11 -15.42
CA ASN A 10 -19.00 21.29 -15.45
C ASN A 10 -18.76 19.80 -15.70
N ARG A 11 -17.59 19.28 -15.35
CA ARG A 11 -17.46 17.84 -15.09
C ARG A 11 -18.16 17.59 -13.77
N THR A 12 -19.44 17.22 -13.87
CA THR A 12 -20.25 16.69 -12.76
C THR A 12 -19.38 15.74 -11.96
N ALA A 13 -19.04 16.14 -10.71
CA ALA A 13 -18.39 15.27 -9.77
C ALA A 13 -19.20 13.96 -9.70
N PRO A 14 -18.57 12.77 -9.87
CA PRO A 14 -19.30 11.53 -9.70
C PRO A 14 -19.85 11.53 -8.28
N SER A 15 -21.16 11.63 -8.17
CA SER A 15 -21.92 11.69 -6.93
C SER A 15 -21.78 10.35 -6.22
N GLY A 16 -20.88 10.29 -5.22
CA GLY A 16 -20.80 9.17 -4.30
C GLY A 16 -19.77 8.09 -4.69
N LEU A 17 -19.09 7.57 -3.66
CA LEU A 17 -18.21 6.40 -3.76
C LEU A 17 -19.04 5.18 -4.16
N ARG A 18 -18.51 4.34 -5.04
CA ARG A 18 -19.15 3.11 -5.48
C ARG A 18 -19.11 2.05 -4.36
N PRO A 19 -20.14 1.22 -4.21
CA PRO A 19 -20.01 0.00 -3.41
C PRO A 19 -18.98 -0.92 -4.05
N ILE A 20 -18.28 -1.72 -3.23
CA ILE A 20 -17.33 -2.73 -3.74
C ILE A 20 -18.07 -3.67 -4.68
N ASP A 21 -17.59 -3.78 -5.90
CA ASP A 21 -18.08 -4.65 -6.97
C ASP A 21 -17.03 -5.73 -7.32
N LEU A 22 -17.38 -6.62 -8.25
CA LEU A 22 -16.49 -7.70 -8.67
C LEU A 22 -15.17 -7.17 -9.24
N LEU A 23 -15.20 -6.06 -9.98
CA LEU A 23 -14.00 -5.45 -10.56
C LEU A 23 -13.06 -4.95 -9.46
N ALA A 24 -13.62 -4.34 -8.40
CA ALA A 24 -12.84 -3.93 -7.23
C ALA A 24 -12.22 -5.15 -6.53
N VAL A 25 -13.00 -6.21 -6.30
CA VAL A 25 -12.49 -7.44 -5.65
C VAL A 25 -11.35 -8.04 -6.45
N VAL A 26 -11.50 -8.21 -7.77
CA VAL A 26 -10.44 -8.75 -8.64
C VAL A 26 -9.20 -7.87 -8.61
N GLY A 27 -9.36 -6.55 -8.71
CA GLY A 27 -8.24 -5.60 -8.62
C GLY A 27 -7.53 -5.65 -7.28
N LEU A 28 -8.27 -5.67 -6.16
CA LEU A 28 -7.73 -5.73 -4.81
C LEU A 28 -7.01 -7.05 -4.53
N VAL A 29 -7.61 -8.17 -4.92
CA VAL A 29 -6.97 -9.50 -4.79
C VAL A 29 -5.70 -9.56 -5.64
N GLY A 30 -5.74 -9.06 -6.89
CA GLY A 30 -4.57 -8.99 -7.77
C GLY A 30 -3.43 -8.14 -7.19
N CYS A 31 -3.75 -6.97 -6.62
CA CYS A 31 -2.78 -6.16 -5.89
C CYS A 31 -2.18 -6.93 -4.70
N CYS A 32 -3.01 -7.56 -3.87
CA CYS A 32 -2.54 -8.30 -2.70
C CYS A 32 -1.68 -9.52 -3.08
N MET A 33 -2.02 -10.22 -4.16
CA MET A 33 -1.18 -11.31 -4.70
C MET A 33 0.18 -10.79 -5.14
N SER A 34 0.19 -9.69 -5.92
CA SER A 34 1.45 -9.10 -6.37
C SER A 34 2.31 -8.61 -5.20
N TRP A 35 1.70 -8.05 -4.15
CA TRP A 35 2.42 -7.60 -2.95
C TRP A 35 2.92 -8.76 -2.10
N GLY A 36 2.17 -9.86 -2.02
CA GLY A 36 2.62 -11.09 -1.36
C GLY A 36 3.87 -11.66 -2.04
N LEU A 37 3.84 -11.81 -3.36
CA LEU A 37 4.99 -12.28 -4.15
C LEU A 37 6.15 -11.26 -4.10
N ASN A 38 5.85 -9.97 -4.00
CA ASN A 38 6.86 -8.92 -3.88
C ASN A 38 7.77 -9.09 -2.66
N GLN A 39 7.29 -9.68 -1.55
CA GLN A 39 8.12 -9.94 -0.38
C GLN A 39 9.29 -10.87 -0.72
N VAL A 40 9.03 -11.92 -1.49
CA VAL A 40 10.07 -12.84 -1.98
C VAL A 40 10.98 -12.14 -2.99
N ALA A 41 10.40 -11.44 -3.96
CA ALA A 41 11.15 -10.74 -5.00
C ALA A 41 12.06 -9.64 -4.42
N MET A 42 11.59 -8.87 -3.43
CA MET A 42 12.42 -7.87 -2.74
C MET A 42 13.59 -8.52 -2.00
N LYS A 43 13.35 -9.64 -1.30
CA LYS A 43 14.42 -10.37 -0.61
C LYS A 43 15.51 -10.80 -1.58
N VAL A 44 15.13 -11.38 -2.72
CA VAL A 44 16.07 -11.79 -3.77
C VAL A 44 16.78 -10.59 -4.40
N ALA A 45 16.09 -9.51 -4.65
CA ALA A 45 16.71 -8.31 -5.21
C ALA A 45 17.67 -7.64 -4.20
N ASN A 46 17.39 -7.73 -2.89
CA ASN A 46 18.25 -7.20 -1.83
C ASN A 46 19.58 -7.95 -1.70
N ASP A 47 19.69 -9.18 -2.22
CA ASP A 47 20.99 -9.89 -2.26
C ASP A 47 22.01 -9.17 -3.16
N GLY A 48 21.54 -8.41 -4.16
CA GLY A 48 22.43 -7.72 -5.10
C GLY A 48 22.30 -6.18 -5.11
N ILE A 49 21.25 -5.62 -4.52
CA ILE A 49 21.00 -4.17 -4.46
C ILE A 49 20.51 -3.82 -3.06
N THR A 50 21.15 -2.86 -2.40
CA THR A 50 20.81 -2.50 -1.02
C THR A 50 19.38 -1.90 -0.90
N PRO A 51 18.68 -2.10 0.23
CA PRO A 51 17.23 -1.90 0.33
C PRO A 51 16.74 -0.48 0.01
N LEU A 52 17.33 0.57 0.57
CA LEU A 52 16.88 1.96 0.34
C LEU A 52 17.30 2.43 -1.05
N PHE A 53 18.50 2.06 -1.50
CA PHE A 53 18.93 2.34 -2.87
C PHE A 53 18.02 1.64 -3.89
N GLN A 54 17.68 0.37 -3.66
CA GLN A 54 16.72 -0.40 -4.47
C GLN A 54 15.36 0.32 -4.53
N ALA A 55 14.83 0.76 -3.37
CA ALA A 55 13.56 1.46 -3.30
C ALA A 55 13.60 2.79 -4.09
N SER A 56 14.70 3.56 -3.96
CA SER A 56 14.90 4.78 -4.74
C SER A 56 14.98 4.48 -6.24
N ALA A 57 15.85 3.58 -6.68
CA ALA A 57 16.04 3.21 -8.08
C ALA A 57 14.74 2.70 -8.72
N ARG A 58 13.99 1.87 -7.99
CA ARG A 58 12.67 1.38 -8.38
C ARG A 58 11.67 2.52 -8.59
N ASN A 59 11.64 3.49 -7.66
CA ASN A 59 10.72 4.62 -7.75
C ASN A 59 11.08 5.56 -8.90
N VAL A 60 12.39 5.80 -9.16
CA VAL A 60 12.83 6.55 -10.36
C VAL A 60 12.37 5.85 -11.64
N MET A 61 12.62 4.54 -11.76
CA MET A 61 12.26 3.80 -12.96
C MET A 61 10.74 3.74 -13.16
N ALA A 62 9.97 3.54 -12.09
CA ALA A 62 8.51 3.56 -12.15
C ALA A 62 7.98 4.96 -12.49
N ALA A 63 8.59 6.03 -11.99
CA ALA A 63 8.22 7.41 -12.35
C ALA A 63 8.43 7.67 -13.86
N LEU A 64 9.54 7.18 -14.43
CA LEU A 64 9.78 7.27 -15.86
C LEU A 64 8.75 6.47 -16.68
N LEU A 65 8.36 5.28 -16.22
CA LEU A 65 7.31 4.48 -16.85
C LEU A 65 5.94 5.19 -16.79
N ILE A 66 5.59 5.76 -15.63
CA ILE A 66 4.36 6.56 -15.48
C ILE A 66 4.39 7.80 -16.38
N TRP A 67 5.54 8.48 -16.45
CA TRP A 67 5.69 9.66 -17.32
C TRP A 67 5.52 9.30 -18.79
N GLY A 68 6.18 8.23 -19.28
CA GLY A 68 6.02 7.72 -20.65
C GLY A 68 4.57 7.30 -20.95
N TRP A 69 3.94 6.57 -20.05
CA TRP A 69 2.53 6.19 -20.13
C TRP A 69 1.60 7.40 -20.21
N ALA A 70 1.78 8.37 -19.30
CA ALA A 70 0.98 9.58 -19.24
C ALA A 70 1.14 10.43 -20.52
N TRP A 71 2.36 10.53 -21.02
CA TRP A 71 2.64 11.22 -22.30
C TRP A 71 1.90 10.54 -23.47
N TRP A 72 1.99 9.21 -23.55
CA TRP A 72 1.29 8.45 -24.58
C TRP A 72 -0.24 8.58 -24.48
N ARG A 73 -0.78 8.64 -23.26
CA ARG A 73 -2.22 8.76 -22.99
C ARG A 73 -2.74 10.20 -23.01
N GLY A 74 -1.88 11.19 -23.16
CA GLY A 74 -2.25 12.61 -23.11
C GLY A 74 -2.67 13.07 -21.70
N ILE A 75 -2.18 12.41 -20.64
CA ILE A 75 -2.48 12.78 -19.25
C ILE A 75 -1.55 13.91 -18.82
N ALA A 76 -2.13 15.03 -18.38
CA ALA A 76 -1.37 16.21 -17.97
C ALA A 76 -0.83 16.08 -16.53
N LEU A 77 0.37 15.48 -16.36
CA LEU A 77 1.01 15.31 -15.04
C LEU A 77 1.35 16.64 -14.37
N PHE A 78 1.68 17.67 -15.15
CA PHE A 78 2.13 18.98 -14.65
C PHE A 78 1.03 20.06 -14.68
N ALA A 79 -0.24 19.68 -14.82
CA ALA A 79 -1.35 20.63 -14.80
C ALA A 79 -1.44 21.32 -13.44
N SER A 80 -1.69 22.65 -13.46
CA SER A 80 -1.94 23.45 -12.25
C SER A 80 -3.40 23.28 -11.82
N ASP A 81 -3.68 22.30 -10.98
CA ASP A 81 -5.02 21.90 -10.51
C ASP A 81 -5.14 21.89 -8.97
N GLY A 82 -4.20 22.54 -8.30
CA GLY A 82 -4.16 22.59 -6.84
C GLY A 82 -3.68 21.31 -6.15
N SER A 83 -3.20 20.32 -6.92
CA SER A 83 -2.70 19.04 -6.39
C SER A 83 -1.24 19.08 -5.91
N PHE A 84 -0.50 20.15 -6.19
CA PHE A 84 0.95 20.22 -5.93
C PHE A 84 1.30 19.97 -4.46
N TRP A 85 0.76 20.74 -3.53
CA TRP A 85 1.10 20.60 -2.11
C TRP A 85 0.59 19.30 -1.50
N PRO A 86 -0.67 18.86 -1.76
CA PRO A 86 -1.10 17.52 -1.36
C PRO A 86 -0.26 16.40 -1.97
N GLY A 87 0.19 16.55 -3.23
CA GLY A 87 1.07 15.59 -3.89
C GLY A 87 2.45 15.49 -3.23
N MET A 88 3.04 16.64 -2.88
CA MET A 88 4.30 16.69 -2.11
C MET A 88 4.14 16.01 -0.74
N ALA A 89 3.02 16.26 -0.05
CA ALA A 89 2.74 15.62 1.24
C ALA A 89 2.56 14.10 1.10
N SER A 90 1.82 13.64 0.08
CA SER A 90 1.64 12.21 -0.22
C SER A 90 3.00 11.53 -0.48
N GLY A 91 3.84 12.13 -1.32
CA GLY A 91 5.17 11.60 -1.63
C GLY A 91 6.12 11.57 -0.43
N LEU A 92 6.07 12.59 0.44
CA LEU A 92 6.83 12.59 1.69
C LEU A 92 6.37 11.48 2.64
N LEU A 93 5.06 11.32 2.84
CA LEU A 93 4.51 10.25 3.68
C LEU A 93 4.84 8.86 3.11
N PHE A 94 4.82 8.72 1.79
CA PHE A 94 5.24 7.50 1.10
C PHE A 94 6.73 7.21 1.33
N ALA A 95 7.62 8.21 1.25
CA ALA A 95 9.03 8.06 1.58
C ALA A 95 9.23 7.63 3.04
N LEU A 96 8.54 8.29 3.98
CA LEU A 96 8.60 7.98 5.41
C LEU A 96 8.16 6.54 5.69
N ASN A 97 7.13 6.04 5.01
CA ASN A 97 6.75 4.64 5.13
C ASN A 97 7.95 3.70 4.87
N PHE A 98 8.68 3.90 3.75
CA PHE A 98 9.86 3.07 3.42
C PHE A 98 11.04 3.32 4.36
N MET A 99 11.26 4.54 4.81
CA MET A 99 12.33 4.86 5.77
C MET A 99 12.13 4.20 7.13
N PHE A 100 10.89 3.98 7.53
CA PHE A 100 10.58 3.31 8.80
C PHE A 100 10.50 1.79 8.66
N ILE A 101 9.93 1.27 7.57
CA ILE A 101 9.79 -0.19 7.43
C ILE A 101 11.13 -0.89 7.24
N GLY A 102 12.07 -0.30 6.49
CA GLY A 102 13.39 -0.89 6.25
C GLY A 102 14.15 -1.15 7.56
N PRO A 103 14.53 -0.11 8.33
CA PRO A 103 15.18 -0.29 9.63
C PRO A 103 14.33 -1.08 10.63
N GLY A 104 13.00 -0.96 10.57
CA GLY A 104 12.09 -1.73 11.40
C GLY A 104 12.30 -3.24 11.25
N LEU A 105 12.32 -3.74 10.02
CA LEU A 105 12.50 -5.15 9.72
C LEU A 105 13.91 -5.69 10.02
N VAL A 106 14.92 -4.82 10.14
CA VAL A 106 16.26 -5.21 10.61
C VAL A 106 16.27 -5.44 12.13
N LEU A 107 15.48 -4.66 12.88
CA LEU A 107 15.48 -4.67 14.35
C LEU A 107 14.50 -5.68 14.95
N THR A 108 13.47 -6.11 14.21
CA THR A 108 12.47 -7.08 14.68
C THR A 108 12.35 -8.26 13.73
N GLU A 109 11.71 -9.34 14.19
CA GLU A 109 11.38 -10.45 13.30
C GLU A 109 10.42 -10.01 12.19
N ALA A 110 10.63 -10.50 10.97
CA ALA A 110 9.82 -10.12 9.81
C ALA A 110 8.31 -10.32 10.04
N SER A 111 7.92 -11.42 10.71
CA SER A 111 6.53 -11.70 11.06
C SER A 111 5.93 -10.68 12.02
N ARG A 112 6.70 -10.24 13.04
CA ARG A 112 6.29 -9.19 13.97
C ARG A 112 6.17 -7.84 13.26
N GLY A 113 7.17 -7.47 12.44
CA GLY A 113 7.16 -6.24 11.66
C GLY A 113 5.97 -6.15 10.72
N VAL A 114 5.62 -7.26 10.05
CA VAL A 114 4.43 -7.36 9.20
C VAL A 114 3.14 -7.14 10.01
N LEU A 115 3.00 -7.71 11.21
CA LEU A 115 1.83 -7.48 12.06
C LEU A 115 1.64 -6.00 12.39
N PHE A 116 2.72 -5.30 12.77
CA PHE A 116 2.65 -3.88 13.10
C PHE A 116 2.40 -3.01 11.86
N LEU A 117 3.02 -3.31 10.73
CA LEU A 117 2.76 -2.61 9.46
C LEU A 117 1.27 -2.71 9.06
N TYR A 118 0.70 -3.90 9.16
CA TYR A 118 -0.69 -4.16 8.79
C TYR A 118 -1.73 -3.71 9.83
N THR A 119 -1.33 -2.90 10.80
CA THR A 119 -2.26 -2.05 11.55
C THR A 119 -2.77 -0.85 10.72
N ALA A 120 -2.17 -0.58 9.56
CA ALA A 120 -2.58 0.51 8.65
C ALA A 120 -4.09 0.57 8.39
N PRO A 121 -4.84 -0.52 8.13
CA PRO A 121 -6.29 -0.47 7.94
C PRO A 121 -7.06 0.11 9.12
N PHE A 122 -6.56 -0.06 10.36
CA PHE A 122 -7.18 0.57 11.54
C PHE A 122 -7.00 2.08 11.52
N PHE A 123 -5.79 2.55 11.20
CA PHE A 123 -5.51 3.99 11.05
C PHE A 123 -6.31 4.59 9.89
N VAL A 124 -6.44 3.88 8.76
CA VAL A 124 -7.28 4.32 7.63
C VAL A 124 -8.73 4.43 8.07
N ALA A 125 -9.27 3.41 8.74
CA ALA A 125 -10.67 3.40 9.16
C ALA A 125 -10.97 4.50 10.19
N LEU A 126 -10.05 4.72 11.15
CA LEU A 126 -10.15 5.79 12.13
C LEU A 126 -10.06 7.17 11.47
N GLY A 127 -9.05 7.39 10.63
CA GLY A 127 -8.87 8.66 9.91
C GLY A 127 -10.02 8.94 8.95
N ALA A 128 -10.52 7.93 8.24
CA ALA A 128 -11.67 8.05 7.36
C ALA A 128 -12.94 8.48 8.11
N HIS A 129 -13.13 8.01 9.35
CA HIS A 129 -14.26 8.42 10.19
C HIS A 129 -14.35 9.93 10.39
N PHE A 130 -13.20 10.59 10.60
CA PHE A 130 -13.13 12.03 10.87
C PHE A 130 -12.95 12.87 9.62
N LEU A 131 -12.21 12.37 8.64
CA LEU A 131 -11.75 13.16 7.48
C LEU A 131 -12.58 12.92 6.21
N LEU A 132 -13.27 11.76 6.09
CA LEU A 132 -13.93 11.39 4.85
C LEU A 132 -15.47 11.32 5.01
N PRO A 133 -16.22 12.27 4.42
CA PRO A 133 -17.68 12.21 4.43
C PRO A 133 -18.17 10.89 3.80
N GLY A 134 -19.05 10.17 4.52
CA GLY A 134 -19.65 8.92 4.04
C GLY A 134 -18.86 7.64 4.39
N ASP A 135 -17.61 7.74 4.88
CA ASP A 135 -16.80 6.58 5.29
C ASP A 135 -16.65 6.49 6.82
N ARG A 136 -17.79 6.49 7.53
CA ARG A 136 -17.81 6.46 8.99
C ARG A 136 -17.61 5.06 9.56
N LEU A 137 -16.91 4.97 10.69
CA LEU A 137 -16.81 3.76 11.49
C LEU A 137 -18.20 3.28 11.92
N SER A 138 -18.38 1.96 11.94
CA SER A 138 -19.52 1.29 12.55
C SER A 138 -19.03 0.08 13.33
N LEU A 139 -19.83 -0.43 14.24
CA LEU A 139 -19.48 -1.61 15.04
C LEU A 139 -19.10 -2.80 14.13
N LEU A 140 -19.83 -3.01 13.03
CA LEU A 140 -19.52 -4.06 12.06
C LEU A 140 -18.15 -3.87 11.39
N LYS A 141 -17.77 -2.62 11.06
CA LYS A 141 -16.43 -2.33 10.51
C LYS A 141 -15.34 -2.64 11.53
N VAL A 142 -15.54 -2.27 12.79
CA VAL A 142 -14.59 -2.56 13.88
C VAL A 142 -14.44 -4.07 14.07
N ILE A 143 -15.55 -4.80 14.17
CA ILE A 143 -15.53 -6.27 14.30
C ILE A 143 -14.86 -6.91 13.07
N GLY A 144 -15.16 -6.43 11.87
CA GLY A 144 -14.56 -6.93 10.62
C GLY A 144 -13.04 -6.71 10.56
N LEU A 145 -12.58 -5.51 10.94
CA LEU A 145 -11.15 -5.20 11.04
C LEU A 145 -10.44 -6.10 12.06
N LEU A 146 -11.05 -6.28 13.25
CA LEU A 146 -10.50 -7.16 14.29
C LEU A 146 -10.47 -8.63 13.83
N ALA A 147 -11.50 -9.11 13.14
CA ALA A 147 -11.52 -10.46 12.59
C ALA A 147 -10.43 -10.67 11.51
N ALA A 148 -10.27 -9.72 10.59
CA ALA A 148 -9.22 -9.79 9.57
C ALA A 148 -7.81 -9.75 10.18
N PHE A 149 -7.60 -8.91 11.20
CA PHE A 149 -6.33 -8.84 11.91
C PHE A 149 -6.04 -10.11 12.73
N ALA A 150 -7.06 -10.69 13.37
CA ALA A 150 -6.92 -11.98 14.05
C ALA A 150 -6.53 -13.09 13.06
N GLY A 151 -7.07 -13.08 11.85
CA GLY A 151 -6.65 -13.97 10.77
C GLY A 151 -5.18 -13.78 10.41
N LEU A 152 -4.72 -12.53 10.26
CA LEU A 152 -3.32 -12.22 10.03
C LEU A 152 -2.43 -12.75 11.18
N MET A 153 -2.79 -12.47 12.42
CA MET A 153 -2.05 -12.99 13.60
C MET A 153 -1.97 -14.51 13.59
N LEU A 154 -3.06 -15.19 13.25
CA LEU A 154 -3.11 -16.64 13.17
C LEU A 154 -2.18 -17.18 12.06
N SER A 155 -2.15 -16.54 10.87
CA SER A 155 -1.30 -16.97 9.76
C SER A 155 0.19 -16.85 10.06
N LEU A 156 0.58 -15.90 10.91
CA LEU A 156 1.96 -15.64 11.28
C LEU A 156 2.37 -16.25 12.63
N SER A 157 1.43 -16.88 13.35
CA SER A 157 1.64 -17.33 14.73
C SER A 157 2.78 -18.36 14.88
N ASP A 158 3.02 -19.19 13.88
CA ASP A 158 4.15 -20.16 13.89
C ASP A 158 5.52 -19.47 13.76
N ARG A 159 5.54 -18.23 13.27
CA ARG A 159 6.74 -17.44 13.02
C ARG A 159 6.96 -16.36 14.08
N LEU A 160 6.02 -16.21 15.03
CA LEU A 160 6.14 -15.27 16.14
C LEU A 160 7.02 -15.90 17.23
N GLY A 161 8.31 -15.52 17.25
CA GLY A 161 9.25 -15.95 18.29
C GLY A 161 8.79 -15.53 19.70
N ALA A 162 9.09 -16.37 20.69
CA ALA A 162 8.84 -16.06 22.08
C ALA A 162 9.90 -15.09 22.61
N GLY A 163 9.52 -13.86 22.87
CA GLY A 163 10.33 -12.90 23.62
C GLY A 163 10.77 -11.67 22.82
N GLY A 164 10.38 -10.49 23.28
CA GLY A 164 10.83 -9.21 22.76
C GLY A 164 12.08 -8.71 23.47
N THR A 165 13.14 -8.42 22.73
CA THR A 165 14.28 -7.63 23.22
C THR A 165 13.97 -6.13 23.11
N PRO A 166 14.68 -5.23 23.83
CA PRO A 166 14.53 -3.78 23.62
C PRO A 166 14.76 -3.35 22.17
N ALA A 167 15.61 -4.04 21.42
CA ALA A 167 15.84 -3.79 20.01
C ALA A 167 14.61 -4.18 19.17
N SER A 168 14.00 -5.33 19.44
CA SER A 168 12.80 -5.77 18.72
C SER A 168 11.61 -4.85 18.97
N LEU A 169 11.47 -4.27 20.18
CA LEU A 169 10.45 -3.27 20.48
C LEU A 169 10.60 -2.00 19.64
N ARG A 170 11.86 -1.52 19.43
CA ARG A 170 12.11 -0.40 18.51
C ARG A 170 11.73 -0.74 17.07
N GLY A 171 12.05 -1.94 16.62
CA GLY A 171 11.68 -2.43 15.30
C GLY A 171 10.17 -2.49 15.12
N ASP A 172 9.44 -2.99 16.12
CA ASP A 172 7.97 -3.03 16.14
C ASP A 172 7.36 -1.63 16.03
N LEU A 173 7.91 -0.66 16.80
CA LEU A 173 7.47 0.73 16.76
C LEU A 173 7.75 1.39 15.40
N TYR A 174 8.87 1.06 14.77
CA TYR A 174 9.18 1.54 13.42
C TYR A 174 8.18 0.96 12.40
N CYS A 175 7.87 -0.33 12.47
CA CYS A 175 6.88 -0.95 11.60
C CYS A 175 5.46 -0.41 11.85
N LEU A 176 5.11 -0.08 13.10
CA LEU A 176 3.86 0.60 13.44
C LEU A 176 3.80 2.01 12.82
N ALA A 177 4.90 2.78 12.92
CA ALA A 177 5.01 4.10 12.30
C ALA A 177 4.90 4.01 10.78
N ALA A 178 5.52 3.00 10.15
CA ALA A 178 5.37 2.74 8.73
C ALA A 178 3.89 2.48 8.36
N GLY A 179 3.18 1.67 9.14
CA GLY A 179 1.73 1.45 8.97
C GLY A 179 0.92 2.75 9.09
N PHE A 180 1.27 3.61 10.03
CA PHE A 180 0.65 4.92 10.18
C PHE A 180 0.92 5.82 8.94
N PHE A 181 2.16 5.88 8.44
CA PHE A 181 2.48 6.69 7.25
C PHE A 181 1.80 6.15 5.99
N TRP A 182 1.69 4.83 5.84
CA TRP A 182 0.89 4.24 4.77
C TRP A 182 -0.59 4.67 4.85
N ALA A 183 -1.19 4.58 6.03
CA ALA A 183 -2.56 5.06 6.25
C ALA A 183 -2.70 6.56 5.98
N ALA A 184 -1.74 7.38 6.43
CA ALA A 184 -1.73 8.81 6.22
C ALA A 184 -1.66 9.17 4.72
N THR A 185 -0.82 8.48 3.93
CA THR A 185 -0.79 8.61 2.46
C THR A 185 -2.17 8.35 1.86
N THR A 186 -2.80 7.22 2.23
CA THR A 186 -4.15 6.86 1.79
C THR A 186 -5.18 7.95 2.13
N LEU A 187 -5.13 8.50 3.34
CA LEU A 187 -6.04 9.54 3.81
C LEU A 187 -5.80 10.88 3.09
N VAL A 188 -4.53 11.26 2.85
CA VAL A 188 -4.20 12.47 2.09
C VAL A 188 -4.73 12.36 0.66
N ILE A 189 -4.55 11.23 -0.02
CA ILE A 189 -5.13 11.00 -1.35
C ILE A 189 -6.65 11.21 -1.32
N ARG A 190 -7.31 10.67 -0.32
CA ARG A 190 -8.78 10.68 -0.22
C ARG A 190 -9.38 11.99 0.27
N ALA A 191 -8.68 12.70 1.16
CA ALA A 191 -9.19 13.92 1.83
C ALA A 191 -8.88 15.21 1.08
N THR A 192 -8.02 15.16 0.04
CA THR A 192 -7.53 16.37 -0.65
C THR A 192 -7.95 16.39 -2.12
N THR A 193 -7.43 17.37 -2.86
CA THR A 193 -7.61 17.47 -4.32
C THR A 193 -7.08 16.24 -5.08
N LEU A 194 -6.19 15.45 -4.47
CA LEU A 194 -5.63 14.25 -5.09
C LEU A 194 -6.69 13.23 -5.49
N ARG A 195 -7.83 13.18 -4.80
CA ARG A 195 -8.95 12.29 -5.15
C ARG A 195 -9.59 12.58 -6.51
N TRP A 196 -9.35 13.78 -7.05
CA TRP A 196 -9.96 14.25 -8.31
C TRP A 196 -9.01 14.23 -9.50
N ILE A 197 -7.71 14.03 -9.26
CA ILE A 197 -6.72 13.91 -10.32
C ILE A 197 -6.59 12.44 -10.77
N SER A 198 -5.90 12.23 -11.89
CA SER A 198 -5.67 10.87 -12.39
C SER A 198 -4.81 10.04 -11.42
N PRO A 199 -5.03 8.72 -11.33
CA PRO A 199 -4.19 7.82 -10.54
C PRO A 199 -2.71 7.90 -10.91
N GLU A 200 -2.41 8.09 -12.19
CA GLU A 200 -1.05 8.24 -12.70
C GLU A 200 -0.36 9.48 -12.13
N LYS A 201 -1.07 10.62 -12.07
CA LYS A 201 -0.52 11.85 -11.49
C LYS A 201 -0.32 11.71 -9.98
N ASN A 202 -1.23 11.04 -9.28
CA ASN A 202 -1.09 10.72 -7.85
C ASN A 202 0.19 9.90 -7.61
N LEU A 203 0.31 8.78 -8.30
CA LEU A 203 1.46 7.90 -8.17
C LEU A 203 2.76 8.60 -8.59
N PHE A 204 2.72 9.45 -9.62
CA PHE A 204 3.86 10.23 -10.05
C PHE A 204 4.41 11.13 -8.93
N TYR A 205 3.53 11.82 -8.17
CA TYR A 205 3.95 12.59 -7.00
C TYR A 205 4.64 11.70 -5.96
N GLU A 206 4.04 10.55 -5.62
CA GLU A 206 4.62 9.63 -4.64
C GLU A 206 6.03 9.16 -5.05
N LEU A 207 6.19 8.79 -6.32
CA LEU A 207 7.45 8.25 -6.84
C LEU A 207 8.54 9.34 -6.95
N VAL A 208 8.21 10.49 -7.55
CA VAL A 208 9.19 11.57 -7.80
C VAL A 208 9.67 12.22 -6.49
N VAL A 209 8.77 12.37 -5.52
CA VAL A 209 9.15 12.97 -4.22
C VAL A 209 9.89 11.97 -3.35
N SER A 210 9.46 10.71 -3.31
CA SER A 210 10.10 9.70 -2.45
C SER A 210 11.47 9.25 -2.95
N ALA A 211 11.70 9.20 -4.25
CA ALA A 211 12.96 8.71 -4.82
C ALA A 211 14.19 9.48 -4.31
N PRO A 212 14.28 10.82 -4.37
CA PRO A 212 15.44 11.55 -3.86
C PRO A 212 15.58 11.45 -2.34
N ILE A 213 14.45 11.36 -1.60
CA ILE A 213 14.47 11.21 -0.13
C ILE A 213 15.06 9.84 0.23
N LEU A 214 14.65 8.78 -0.44
CA LEU A 214 15.17 7.42 -0.22
C LEU A 214 16.63 7.29 -0.65
N LEU A 215 17.04 7.97 -1.73
CA LEU A 215 18.44 8.01 -2.14
C LEU A 215 19.32 8.73 -1.11
N ALA A 216 18.84 9.86 -0.60
CA ALA A 216 19.54 10.58 0.47
C ALA A 216 19.62 9.75 1.76
N ALA A 217 18.56 8.97 2.09
CA ALA A 217 18.58 8.06 3.20
C ALA A 217 19.57 6.89 2.97
N ALA A 218 19.61 6.30 1.78
CA ALA A 218 20.58 5.27 1.44
C ALA A 218 22.02 5.77 1.62
N TRP A 219 22.30 6.99 1.18
CA TRP A 219 23.60 7.64 1.38
C TRP A 219 23.90 7.90 2.86
N PHE A 220 22.93 8.36 3.63
CA PHE A 220 23.08 8.61 5.07
C PHE A 220 23.35 7.33 5.89
N TYR A 221 22.82 6.19 5.45
CA TYR A 221 23.05 4.87 6.07
C TYR A 221 24.24 4.10 5.47
N ASP A 222 25.09 4.76 4.67
CA ASP A 222 26.27 4.17 4.01
C ASP A 222 25.95 2.91 3.19
N GLU A 223 24.77 2.87 2.56
CA GLU A 223 24.41 1.76 1.68
C GLU A 223 25.32 1.73 0.43
N GLN A 224 25.88 0.54 0.11
CA GLN A 224 26.76 0.36 -1.05
C GLN A 224 26.05 0.54 -2.39
N GLY A 225 24.73 0.52 -2.43
CA GLY A 225 23.93 0.61 -3.64
C GLY A 225 23.87 -0.72 -4.39
N ILE A 226 24.59 -0.83 -5.51
CA ILE A 226 24.64 -2.07 -6.29
C ILE A 226 25.85 -2.90 -5.83
N VAL A 227 25.58 -4.10 -5.31
CA VAL A 227 26.59 -5.06 -4.86
C VAL A 227 26.93 -6.04 -6.00
N HIS A 228 25.90 -6.64 -6.62
CA HIS A 228 26.06 -7.47 -7.81
C HIS A 228 24.76 -7.55 -8.62
N LEU A 229 24.86 -7.76 -9.92
CA LEU A 229 23.70 -7.87 -10.82
C LEU A 229 23.67 -9.25 -11.49
N GLY A 230 23.19 -10.25 -10.76
CA GLY A 230 22.85 -11.54 -11.36
C GLY A 230 21.48 -11.50 -12.07
N PRO A 231 21.20 -12.42 -13.03
CA PRO A 231 19.94 -12.43 -13.75
C PRO A 231 18.70 -12.48 -12.82
N VAL A 232 18.77 -13.24 -11.74
CA VAL A 232 17.66 -13.38 -10.78
C VAL A 232 17.41 -12.07 -10.02
N VAL A 233 18.48 -11.35 -9.64
CA VAL A 233 18.38 -10.02 -9.01
C VAL A 233 17.70 -9.02 -9.97
N VAL A 234 18.14 -9.00 -11.24
CA VAL A 234 17.60 -8.10 -12.26
C VAL A 234 16.12 -8.39 -12.52
N TRP A 235 15.73 -9.65 -12.71
CA TRP A 235 14.32 -10.00 -12.91
C TRP A 235 13.46 -9.69 -11.70
N SER A 236 13.97 -9.94 -10.49
CA SER A 236 13.27 -9.58 -9.25
C SER A 236 13.09 -8.06 -9.14
N PHE A 237 14.12 -7.28 -9.45
CA PHE A 237 14.04 -5.82 -9.47
C PHE A 237 13.04 -5.31 -10.53
N LEU A 238 13.04 -5.88 -11.74
CA LEU A 238 12.08 -5.53 -12.79
C LEU A 238 10.64 -5.88 -12.38
N TYR A 239 10.43 -7.05 -11.76
CA TYR A 239 9.12 -7.43 -11.23
C TYR A 239 8.62 -6.43 -10.19
N THR A 240 9.46 -6.10 -9.19
CA THR A 240 9.08 -5.14 -8.14
C THR A 240 8.82 -3.75 -8.71
N THR A 241 9.51 -3.35 -9.77
CA THR A 241 9.32 -2.04 -10.40
C THR A 241 8.08 -2.00 -11.28
N VAL A 242 7.97 -2.93 -12.25
CA VAL A 242 6.94 -2.87 -13.29
C VAL A 242 5.60 -3.40 -12.76
N VAL A 243 5.59 -4.59 -12.17
CA VAL A 243 4.32 -5.20 -11.73
C VAL A 243 3.82 -4.57 -10.45
N VAL A 244 4.72 -4.36 -9.48
CA VAL A 244 4.28 -3.86 -8.16
C VAL A 244 4.14 -2.34 -8.17
N VAL A 245 5.21 -1.60 -8.40
CA VAL A 245 5.17 -0.14 -8.23
C VAL A 245 4.45 0.56 -9.39
N PHE A 246 4.67 0.15 -10.63
CA PHE A 246 3.99 0.81 -11.76
C PHE A 246 2.54 0.34 -11.89
N ILE A 247 2.28 -0.97 -12.04
CA ILE A 247 0.92 -1.47 -12.33
C ILE A 247 0.06 -1.50 -11.06
N SER A 248 0.48 -2.24 -10.01
CA SER A 248 -0.40 -2.48 -8.87
C SER A 248 -0.66 -1.22 -8.04
N TYR A 249 0.32 -0.31 -7.92
CA TYR A 249 0.09 0.95 -7.21
C TYR A 249 -0.81 1.91 -8.01
N ALA A 250 -0.71 1.94 -9.34
CA ALA A 250 -1.66 2.69 -10.16
C ALA A 250 -3.09 2.16 -9.99
N VAL A 251 -3.25 0.83 -10.00
CA VAL A 251 -4.55 0.18 -9.71
C VAL A 251 -5.02 0.49 -8.30
N TRP A 252 -4.13 0.46 -7.31
CA TRP A 252 -4.45 0.78 -5.91
C TRP A 252 -4.96 2.22 -5.77
N VAL A 253 -4.25 3.21 -6.33
CA VAL A 253 -4.70 4.61 -6.28
C VAL A 253 -6.03 4.80 -7.00
N TRP A 254 -6.25 4.12 -8.13
CA TRP A 254 -7.54 4.13 -8.82
C TRP A 254 -8.65 3.55 -7.92
N LEU A 255 -8.41 2.44 -7.24
CA LEU A 255 -9.35 1.84 -6.29
C LEU A 255 -9.66 2.79 -5.13
N LEU A 256 -8.65 3.45 -4.54
CA LEU A 256 -8.83 4.45 -3.50
C LEU A 256 -9.66 5.65 -3.96
N ASN A 257 -9.55 6.05 -5.22
CA ASN A 257 -10.33 7.16 -5.76
C ASN A 257 -11.77 6.77 -6.10
N THR A 258 -12.04 5.48 -6.28
CA THR A 258 -13.35 4.98 -6.71
C THR A 258 -14.20 4.44 -5.56
N TYR A 259 -13.57 3.85 -4.54
CA TYR A 259 -14.23 3.11 -3.46
C TYR A 259 -13.89 3.68 -2.07
N PRO A 260 -14.70 3.40 -1.02
CA PRO A 260 -14.40 3.85 0.34
C PRO A 260 -13.05 3.32 0.85
N ALA A 261 -12.20 4.20 1.37
CA ALA A 261 -10.84 3.85 1.78
C ALA A 261 -10.80 2.76 2.86
N SER A 262 -11.71 2.80 3.84
CA SER A 262 -11.81 1.77 4.90
C SER A 262 -12.20 0.40 4.35
N GLN A 263 -12.99 0.37 3.26
CA GLN A 263 -13.40 -0.88 2.61
C GLN A 263 -12.29 -1.45 1.73
N VAL A 264 -11.54 -0.59 1.05
CA VAL A 264 -10.38 -0.98 0.23
C VAL A 264 -9.25 -1.48 1.12
N SER A 265 -8.92 -0.76 2.20
CA SER A 265 -7.77 -1.06 3.04
C SER A 265 -7.86 -2.41 3.77
N VAL A 266 -9.06 -2.89 4.12
CA VAL A 266 -9.21 -4.20 4.79
C VAL A 266 -8.74 -5.36 3.90
N PHE A 267 -8.81 -5.23 2.57
CA PHE A 267 -8.30 -6.26 1.66
C PHE A 267 -6.79 -6.46 1.78
N THR A 268 -6.04 -5.45 2.23
CA THR A 268 -4.59 -5.56 2.36
C THR A 268 -4.16 -6.67 3.32
N PHE A 269 -5.01 -7.10 4.25
CA PHE A 269 -4.75 -8.28 5.09
C PHE A 269 -4.58 -9.59 4.29
N LEU A 270 -4.98 -9.63 3.02
CA LEU A 270 -4.68 -10.75 2.12
C LEU A 270 -3.20 -10.78 1.69
N GLY A 271 -2.50 -9.64 1.69
CA GLY A 271 -1.11 -9.56 1.23
C GLY A 271 -0.17 -10.53 1.97
N PRO A 272 -0.08 -10.49 3.31
CA PRO A 272 0.74 -11.45 4.07
C PRO A 272 0.33 -12.90 3.86
N ILE A 273 -0.95 -13.18 3.66
CA ILE A 273 -1.45 -14.53 3.38
C ILE A 273 -0.92 -15.03 2.04
N PHE A 274 -0.97 -14.18 1.00
CA PHE A 274 -0.35 -14.50 -0.29
C PHE A 274 1.17 -14.62 -0.18
N ALA A 275 1.83 -13.87 0.72
CA ALA A 275 3.26 -14.03 0.98
C ALA A 275 3.58 -15.42 1.56
N VAL A 276 2.75 -15.94 2.48
CA VAL A 276 2.90 -17.31 3.02
C VAL A 276 2.68 -18.34 1.91
N ILE A 277 1.67 -18.16 1.06
CA ILE A 277 1.42 -19.05 -0.08
C ILE A 277 2.60 -19.03 -1.07
N ALA A 278 3.12 -17.86 -1.39
CA ALA A 278 4.28 -17.71 -2.27
C ALA A 278 5.54 -18.35 -1.66
N GLY A 279 5.77 -18.20 -0.35
CA GLY A 279 6.85 -18.85 0.38
C GLY A 279 6.76 -20.39 0.29
N HIS A 280 5.55 -20.94 0.41
CA HIS A 280 5.32 -22.35 0.23
C HIS A 280 5.65 -22.83 -1.19
N LEU A 281 5.08 -22.16 -2.20
CA LEU A 281 5.20 -22.58 -3.60
C LEU A 281 6.62 -22.40 -4.16
N LEU A 282 7.34 -21.36 -3.74
CA LEU A 282 8.64 -20.98 -4.31
C LEU A 282 9.83 -21.43 -3.46
N LEU A 283 9.63 -21.52 -2.14
CA LEU A 283 10.72 -21.81 -1.19
C LEU A 283 10.49 -23.15 -0.46
N GLY A 284 9.39 -23.86 -0.72
CA GLY A 284 9.05 -25.12 -0.06
C GLY A 284 8.71 -24.99 1.43
N GLU A 285 8.32 -23.80 1.89
CA GLU A 285 7.97 -23.58 3.29
C GLU A 285 6.72 -24.39 3.69
N PRO A 286 6.65 -24.96 4.91
CA PRO A 286 5.51 -25.76 5.33
C PRO A 286 4.25 -24.92 5.46
N VAL A 287 3.12 -25.43 4.96
CA VAL A 287 1.79 -24.84 5.16
C VAL A 287 1.07 -25.58 6.27
N THR A 288 0.54 -24.86 7.24
CA THR A 288 -0.24 -25.39 8.34
C THR A 288 -1.73 -25.16 8.14
N TRP A 289 -2.60 -25.90 8.86
CA TRP A 289 -4.05 -25.68 8.88
C TRP A 289 -4.44 -24.24 9.26
N ARG A 290 -3.54 -23.53 9.97
CA ARG A 290 -3.71 -22.11 10.36
C ARG A 290 -3.88 -21.19 9.17
N LEU A 291 -3.26 -21.48 8.03
CA LEU A 291 -3.45 -20.71 6.81
C LEU A 291 -4.92 -20.76 6.34
N GLY A 292 -5.53 -21.93 6.36
CA GLY A 292 -6.95 -22.07 6.00
C GLY A 292 -7.87 -21.30 6.96
N ALA A 293 -7.64 -21.40 8.26
CA ALA A 293 -8.40 -20.66 9.27
C ALA A 293 -8.17 -19.14 9.15
N ALA A 294 -6.94 -18.71 8.85
CA ALA A 294 -6.62 -17.31 8.60
C ALA A 294 -7.39 -16.74 7.39
N LEU A 295 -7.43 -17.48 6.28
CA LEU A 295 -8.21 -17.11 5.10
C LEU A 295 -9.69 -16.91 5.41
N LEU A 296 -10.29 -17.80 6.21
CA LEU A 296 -11.69 -17.68 6.64
C LEU A 296 -11.93 -16.44 7.49
N LEU A 297 -11.03 -16.14 8.44
CA LEU A 297 -11.13 -14.96 9.30
C LEU A 297 -10.97 -13.66 8.51
N VAL A 298 -10.01 -13.61 7.57
CA VAL A 298 -9.82 -12.44 6.70
C VAL A 298 -11.01 -12.26 5.76
N ALA A 299 -11.52 -13.34 5.15
CA ALA A 299 -12.72 -13.27 4.31
C ALA A 299 -13.95 -12.79 5.09
N LEU A 300 -14.15 -13.28 6.32
CA LEU A 300 -15.19 -12.79 7.23
C LEU A 300 -15.00 -11.29 7.55
N GLY A 301 -13.79 -10.89 7.84
CA GLY A 301 -13.46 -9.48 8.12
C GLY A 301 -13.77 -8.57 6.92
N ILE A 302 -13.33 -8.95 5.72
CA ILE A 302 -13.64 -8.23 4.48
C ILE A 302 -15.16 -8.15 4.27
N TYR A 303 -15.88 -9.26 4.44
CA TYR A 303 -17.34 -9.29 4.32
C TYR A 303 -18.02 -8.32 5.29
N LEU A 304 -17.66 -8.35 6.57
CA LEU A 304 -18.26 -7.48 7.61
C LEU A 304 -17.98 -5.99 7.36
N VAL A 305 -16.76 -5.64 6.96
CA VAL A 305 -16.41 -4.23 6.64
C VAL A 305 -17.18 -3.72 5.43
N ASN A 306 -17.41 -4.59 4.45
CA ASN A 306 -18.06 -4.22 3.19
C ASN A 306 -19.59 -4.39 3.21
N ARG A 307 -20.18 -4.91 4.29
CA ARG A 307 -21.62 -5.11 4.40
C ARG A 307 -22.37 -3.77 4.30
N PRO A 308 -23.34 -3.63 3.38
CA PRO A 308 -24.15 -2.42 3.27
C PRO A 308 -24.84 -2.12 4.60
N ARG A 309 -24.83 -0.85 5.03
CA ARG A 309 -25.69 -0.43 6.15
C ARG A 309 -27.14 -0.61 5.73
N SER A 310 -27.93 -1.42 6.45
CA SER A 310 -29.37 -1.35 6.36
C SER A 310 -29.79 0.09 6.68
N ARG A 311 -30.36 0.79 5.69
CA ARG A 311 -31.03 2.08 5.95
C ARG A 311 -32.18 1.75 6.88
N VAL A 312 -32.03 2.07 8.16
CA VAL A 312 -33.21 2.19 9.03
C VAL A 312 -34.01 3.36 8.44
N ARG A 313 -35.11 3.03 7.78
CA ARG A 313 -36.10 4.02 7.38
C ARG A 313 -36.74 4.51 8.68
N HIS A 314 -36.41 5.73 9.07
CA HIS A 314 -37.19 6.51 10.02
C HIS A 314 -38.20 7.36 9.22
#